data_e92f4800507fce93907b44579c100ffa
#
_entry.id   e92f4800507fce93907b44579c100ffa
#
_cell.length_a   1.000
_cell.length_b   1.000
_cell.length_c   1.000
_cell.angle_alpha   90.00
_cell.angle_beta   90.00
_cell.angle_gamma   90.00
#
_symmetry.space_group_name_H-M   'P 1'
#
loop_
_entity.id
_entity.type
_entity.pdbx_description
1 polymer ?
#
loop_
_entity_poly.entity_id
_entity_poly.type
_entity_poly.pdbx_seq_one_letter_code
_entity_poly.pdbx_strand_id
1 'polypeptide(L)'
;AGVQLIDFREPLYPYPFLLPDAVHPTAEGAAIMAKTVYSAITGDYGGLKLSPLYMDNMVLQRDTPLLIHGTANAGEQVTVRIDHQQWITKAALDGKWSVKLSPLKAGGPYTLTISTSQRILKYTNVLAGEVWLCSGQSNMEFMLRQATTGKKDIPQAADEQLRLYDMKARWRTDAVQWDASVLDSLNHLQYYKDTEWAICTPANAARFSAIAYYFGQMLRDSLKVPVGLICNA
;
A
#
# COMPACT_ATOMS: atom_id res chain seq x y z
N ALA A 1 26.80 21.50 -19.72
CA ALA A 1 25.38 21.50 -19.37
C ALA A 1 24.84 20.09 -19.62
N GLY A 2 24.27 19.47 -18.58
CA GLY A 2 23.66 18.14 -18.72
C GLY A 2 22.32 18.24 -19.44
N VAL A 3 22.01 17.26 -20.29
CA VAL A 3 20.69 17.11 -20.89
C VAL A 3 19.82 16.36 -19.89
N GLN A 4 18.64 16.91 -19.57
CA GLN A 4 17.65 16.23 -18.75
C GLN A 4 16.75 15.38 -19.66
N LEU A 5 16.69 14.07 -19.39
CA LEU A 5 15.74 13.17 -20.02
C LEU A 5 14.41 13.23 -19.26
N ILE A 6 13.31 13.45 -19.97
CA ILE A 6 11.95 13.36 -19.43
C ILE A 6 11.33 12.08 -19.96
N ASP A 7 11.06 11.13 -19.06
CA ASP A 7 10.46 9.84 -19.42
C ASP A 7 8.94 9.94 -19.40
N PHE A 8 8.29 9.73 -20.55
CA PHE A 8 6.83 9.64 -20.67
C PHE A 8 6.30 8.21 -20.56
N ARG A 9 7.18 7.21 -20.66
CA ARG A 9 6.76 5.82 -20.61
C ARG A 9 6.20 5.46 -19.23
N GLU A 10 6.92 5.79 -18.17
CA GLU A 10 6.53 5.43 -16.81
C GLU A 10 5.11 5.93 -16.45
N PRO A 11 4.73 7.19 -16.65
CA PRO A 11 3.41 7.68 -16.29
C PRO A 11 2.28 7.22 -17.24
N LEU A 12 2.60 6.79 -18.49
CA LEU A 12 1.59 6.35 -19.46
C LEU A 12 1.45 4.83 -19.54
N TYR A 13 2.51 4.07 -19.21
CA TYR A 13 2.54 2.62 -19.34
C TYR A 13 1.37 1.88 -18.67
N PRO A 14 0.87 2.28 -17.48
CA PRO A 14 -0.27 1.63 -16.86
C PRO A 14 -1.60 1.87 -17.58
N TYR A 15 -1.65 2.80 -18.54
CA TYR A 15 -2.86 3.29 -19.17
C TYR A 15 -2.80 3.19 -20.70
N PRO A 16 -2.77 1.95 -21.29
CA PRO A 16 -2.60 1.79 -22.74
C PRO A 16 -3.73 2.43 -23.56
N PHE A 17 -4.92 2.61 -23.00
CA PHE A 17 -6.05 3.27 -23.66
C PHE A 17 -5.82 4.77 -23.92
N LEU A 18 -4.83 5.36 -23.24
CA LEU A 18 -4.44 6.76 -23.49
C LEU A 18 -3.61 6.96 -24.77
N LEU A 19 -3.18 5.85 -25.39
CA LEU A 19 -2.47 5.81 -26.67
C LEU A 19 -3.18 4.82 -27.62
N PRO A 20 -4.39 5.13 -28.10
CA PRO A 20 -5.27 4.18 -28.79
C PRO A 20 -4.66 3.58 -30.07
N ASP A 21 -3.76 4.28 -30.72
CA ASP A 21 -2.99 3.82 -31.89
C ASP A 21 -1.51 3.55 -31.58
N ALA A 22 -1.18 3.46 -30.31
CA ALA A 22 0.16 3.27 -29.75
C ALA A 22 1.15 4.44 -30.01
N VAL A 23 0.69 5.54 -30.61
CA VAL A 23 1.54 6.70 -30.96
C VAL A 23 0.94 8.01 -30.46
N HIS A 24 -0.33 8.26 -30.74
CA HIS A 24 -0.96 9.56 -30.47
C HIS A 24 -1.74 9.52 -29.14
N PRO A 25 -1.40 10.42 -28.21
CA PRO A 25 -2.10 10.46 -26.93
C PRO A 25 -3.51 11.02 -27.08
N THR A 26 -4.43 10.50 -26.27
CA THR A 26 -5.72 11.17 -26.03
C THR A 26 -5.51 12.51 -25.33
N ALA A 27 -6.54 13.31 -25.18
CA ALA A 27 -6.48 14.57 -24.42
C ALA A 27 -5.98 14.34 -22.97
N GLU A 28 -6.41 13.24 -22.34
CA GLU A 28 -5.96 12.86 -21.01
C GLU A 28 -4.48 12.42 -21.01
N GLY A 29 -4.06 11.60 -21.98
CA GLY A 29 -2.66 11.22 -22.15
C GLY A 29 -1.77 12.44 -22.36
N ALA A 30 -2.19 13.40 -23.17
CA ALA A 30 -1.48 14.66 -23.39
C ALA A 30 -1.40 15.51 -22.10
N ALA A 31 -2.44 15.51 -21.26
CA ALA A 31 -2.41 16.20 -19.97
C ALA A 31 -1.41 15.56 -18.98
N ILE A 32 -1.31 14.21 -18.96
CA ILE A 32 -0.29 13.50 -18.17
C ILE A 32 1.12 13.87 -18.67
N MET A 33 1.35 13.90 -19.98
CA MET A 33 2.64 14.31 -20.54
C MET A 33 2.99 15.75 -20.17
N ALA A 34 2.05 16.69 -20.31
CA ALA A 34 2.24 18.09 -19.93
C ALA A 34 2.59 18.24 -18.44
N LYS A 35 1.90 17.51 -17.57
CA LYS A 35 2.20 17.47 -16.12
C LYS A 35 3.60 16.92 -15.86
N THR A 36 4.00 15.86 -16.56
CA THR A 36 5.33 15.27 -16.43
C THR A 36 6.43 16.27 -16.80
N VAL A 37 6.25 17.01 -17.90
CA VAL A 37 7.16 18.10 -18.31
C VAL A 37 7.19 19.21 -17.26
N TYR A 38 6.03 19.65 -16.81
CA TYR A 38 5.93 20.69 -15.77
C TYR A 38 6.70 20.28 -14.52
N SER A 39 6.46 19.08 -14.00
CA SER A 39 7.16 18.59 -12.81
C SER A 39 8.67 18.49 -13.02
N ALA A 40 9.11 18.01 -14.18
CA ALA A 40 10.53 17.90 -14.49
C ALA A 40 11.24 19.28 -14.58
N ILE A 41 10.55 20.31 -15.08
CA ILE A 41 11.11 21.67 -15.22
C ILE A 41 11.08 22.41 -13.87
N THR A 42 9.97 22.30 -13.12
CA THR A 42 9.75 23.08 -11.89
C THR A 42 10.28 22.38 -10.63
N GLY A 43 10.47 21.07 -10.70
CA GLY A 43 10.74 20.23 -9.51
C GLY A 43 9.52 19.99 -8.64
N ASP A 44 8.33 20.45 -9.03
CA ASP A 44 7.08 20.25 -8.29
C ASP A 44 6.43 18.91 -8.63
N TYR A 45 6.54 17.95 -7.73
CA TYR A 45 5.90 16.62 -7.80
C TYR A 45 4.68 16.50 -6.89
N GLY A 46 4.16 17.62 -6.38
CA GLY A 46 3.00 17.69 -5.50
C GLY A 46 3.34 17.30 -4.05
N GLY A 47 4.59 17.51 -3.64
CA GLY A 47 5.07 17.35 -2.28
C GLY A 47 5.18 15.90 -1.80
N LEU A 48 5.33 15.75 -0.49
CA LEU A 48 5.57 14.45 0.16
C LEU A 48 4.35 13.52 0.05
N LYS A 49 4.55 12.33 -0.54
CA LYS A 49 3.55 11.27 -0.69
C LYS A 49 4.19 9.90 -0.49
N LEU A 50 3.41 8.95 0.03
CA LEU A 50 3.76 7.54 0.17
C LEU A 50 2.68 6.65 -0.45
N SER A 51 3.00 5.34 -0.58
CA SER A 51 2.01 4.33 -0.93
C SER A 51 0.86 4.30 0.07
N PRO A 52 -0.38 4.02 -0.37
CA PRO A 52 -1.54 3.85 0.51
C PRO A 52 -1.40 2.75 1.57
N LEU A 53 -0.43 1.84 1.42
CA LEU A 53 -0.13 0.82 2.44
C LEU A 53 0.45 1.41 3.73
N TYR A 54 1.05 2.62 3.67
CA TYR A 54 1.54 3.30 4.87
C TYR A 54 0.40 4.03 5.55
N MET A 55 -0.06 3.49 6.66
CA MET A 55 -1.13 4.07 7.49
C MET A 55 -1.03 3.58 8.93
N ASP A 56 -1.89 4.10 9.79
CA ASP A 56 -1.99 3.64 11.18
C ASP A 56 -2.26 2.14 11.24
N ASN A 57 -1.85 1.50 12.31
CA ASN A 57 -2.02 0.07 12.59
C ASN A 57 -1.25 -0.89 11.66
N MET A 58 -0.45 -0.41 10.72
CA MET A 58 0.32 -1.28 9.80
C MET A 58 1.32 -2.15 10.56
N VAL A 59 1.73 -3.24 9.90
CA VAL A 59 2.87 -4.07 10.33
C VAL A 59 4.00 -3.91 9.33
N LEU A 60 5.21 -3.64 9.83
CA LEU A 60 6.45 -3.63 9.05
C LEU A 60 7.17 -4.95 9.23
N GLN A 61 7.81 -5.46 8.17
CA GLN A 61 8.57 -6.71 8.24
C GLN A 61 9.73 -6.58 9.22
N ARG A 62 9.83 -7.52 10.17
CA ARG A 62 10.92 -7.59 11.17
C ARG A 62 12.20 -8.19 10.60
N ASP A 63 13.29 -8.01 11.34
CA ASP A 63 14.59 -8.69 11.16
C ASP A 63 15.21 -8.57 9.75
N THR A 64 14.72 -7.67 8.93
CA THR A 64 15.25 -7.37 7.58
C THR A 64 15.31 -5.86 7.36
N PRO A 65 16.27 -5.37 6.57
CA PRO A 65 16.30 -3.95 6.20
C PRO A 65 15.04 -3.57 5.44
N LEU A 66 14.39 -2.49 5.86
CA LEU A 66 13.16 -2.00 5.25
C LEU A 66 13.45 -0.85 4.29
N LEU A 67 12.95 -0.93 3.07
CA LEU A 67 12.99 0.16 2.12
C LEU A 67 11.71 0.99 2.24
N ILE A 68 11.83 2.19 2.80
CA ILE A 68 10.75 3.18 2.78
C ILE A 68 11.00 4.12 1.60
N HIS A 69 9.99 4.33 0.79
CA HIS A 69 10.11 5.14 -0.42
C HIS A 69 8.82 5.91 -0.72
N GLY A 70 8.95 6.96 -1.51
CA GLY A 70 7.83 7.80 -1.91
C GLY A 70 8.26 8.89 -2.88
N THR A 71 7.45 9.92 -2.99
CA THR A 71 7.75 11.12 -3.78
C THR A 71 7.75 12.37 -2.89
N ALA A 72 8.51 13.37 -3.30
CA ALA A 72 8.54 14.73 -2.74
C ALA A 72 8.99 15.68 -3.87
N ASN A 73 9.02 16.98 -3.62
CA ASN A 73 9.54 17.90 -4.62
C ASN A 73 11.05 17.68 -4.83
N ALA A 74 11.53 17.89 -6.06
CA ALA A 74 12.91 17.65 -6.44
C ALA A 74 13.88 18.38 -5.50
N GLY A 75 14.89 17.67 -5.00
CA GLY A 75 15.89 18.21 -4.08
C GLY A 75 15.40 18.46 -2.64
N GLU A 76 14.12 18.22 -2.36
CA GLU A 76 13.55 18.38 -1.01
C GLU A 76 14.15 17.36 -0.05
N GLN A 77 14.56 17.80 1.11
CA GLN A 77 15.07 16.91 2.16
C GLN A 77 13.90 16.16 2.81
N VAL A 78 14.03 14.85 2.87
CA VAL A 78 13.07 13.96 3.55
C VAL A 78 13.74 13.34 4.76
N THR A 79 13.09 13.46 5.91
CA THR A 79 13.53 12.84 7.16
C THR A 79 12.56 11.74 7.54
N VAL A 80 13.06 10.53 7.76
CA VAL A 80 12.29 9.37 8.23
C VAL A 80 12.71 9.05 9.66
N ARG A 81 11.74 8.90 10.57
CA ARG A 81 11.98 8.54 11.97
C ARG A 81 11.08 7.38 12.37
N ILE A 82 11.65 6.41 13.04
CA ILE A 82 10.92 5.34 13.73
C ILE A 82 11.71 4.91 14.95
N ASP A 83 11.04 4.74 16.09
CA ASP A 83 11.68 4.45 17.37
C ASP A 83 12.80 5.47 17.66
N HIS A 84 14.01 5.02 17.96
CA HIS A 84 15.19 5.87 18.20
C HIS A 84 16.01 6.17 16.95
N GLN A 85 15.58 5.69 15.79
CA GLN A 85 16.31 5.76 14.53
C GLN A 85 15.82 6.93 13.67
N GLN A 86 16.76 7.59 13.01
CA GLN A 86 16.49 8.67 12.07
C GLN A 86 17.37 8.52 10.82
N TRP A 87 16.78 8.75 9.68
CA TRP A 87 17.46 8.80 8.39
C TRP A 87 17.07 10.05 7.63
N ILE A 88 18.01 10.56 6.87
CA ILE A 88 17.82 11.75 6.03
C ILE A 88 18.22 11.39 4.62
N THR A 89 17.38 11.75 3.64
CA THR A 89 17.66 11.64 2.21
C THR A 89 17.17 12.89 1.50
N LYS A 90 17.40 12.97 0.20
CA LYS A 90 16.84 14.01 -0.67
C LYS A 90 16.09 13.36 -1.81
N ALA A 91 14.96 13.96 -2.21
CA ALA A 91 14.27 13.57 -3.42
C ALA A 91 15.15 13.85 -4.64
N ALA A 92 15.23 12.89 -5.54
CA ALA A 92 15.96 13.02 -6.81
C ALA A 92 15.27 14.00 -7.76
N LEU A 93 15.84 14.25 -8.92
CA LEU A 93 15.28 15.17 -9.92
C LEU A 93 13.92 14.71 -10.47
N ASP A 94 13.62 13.41 -10.39
CA ASP A 94 12.34 12.80 -10.73
C ASP A 94 11.32 12.79 -9.57
N GLY A 95 11.66 13.46 -8.46
CA GLY A 95 10.84 13.53 -7.26
C GLY A 95 10.84 12.27 -6.40
N LYS A 96 11.51 11.18 -6.80
CA LYS A 96 11.57 9.94 -6.03
C LYS A 96 12.60 10.02 -4.91
N TRP A 97 12.27 9.40 -3.78
CA TRP A 97 13.19 9.25 -2.67
C TRP A 97 13.04 7.86 -2.05
N SER A 98 14.10 7.39 -1.43
CA SER A 98 14.07 6.16 -0.66
C SER A 98 15.07 6.22 0.52
N VAL A 99 14.75 5.46 1.57
CA VAL A 99 15.60 5.26 2.74
C VAL A 99 15.57 3.78 3.10
N LYS A 100 16.74 3.20 3.34
CA LYS A 100 16.87 1.84 3.85
C LYS A 100 17.04 1.89 5.36
N LEU A 101 16.00 1.50 6.09
CA LEU A 101 16.02 1.43 7.54
C LEU A 101 16.83 0.22 8.01
N SER A 102 17.45 0.33 9.18
CA SER A 102 18.00 -0.83 9.88
C SER A 102 16.88 -1.79 10.29
N PRO A 103 17.16 -3.11 10.38
CA PRO A 103 16.16 -4.08 10.80
C PRO A 103 15.51 -3.72 12.13
N LEU A 104 14.18 -3.79 12.19
CA LEU A 104 13.43 -3.68 13.43
C LEU A 104 13.27 -5.06 14.05
N LYS A 105 13.37 -5.15 15.36
CA LYS A 105 12.98 -6.35 16.11
C LYS A 105 11.46 -6.42 16.23
N ALA A 106 10.94 -7.64 16.37
CA ALA A 106 9.51 -7.83 16.62
C ALA A 106 9.05 -7.04 17.84
N GLY A 107 7.94 -6.33 17.72
CA GLY A 107 7.38 -5.52 18.81
C GLY A 107 6.65 -4.28 18.34
N GLY A 108 6.58 -3.29 19.18
CA GLY A 108 5.83 -2.05 19.03
C GLY A 108 4.91 -1.83 20.25
N PRO A 109 3.98 -0.86 20.18
CA PRO A 109 3.70 -0.02 19.00
C PRO A 109 4.75 1.08 18.79
N TYR A 110 5.14 1.27 17.55
CA TYR A 110 6.01 2.35 17.11
C TYR A 110 5.20 3.50 16.51
N THR A 111 5.85 4.65 16.36
CA THR A 111 5.37 5.75 15.52
C THR A 111 6.36 5.94 14.37
N LEU A 112 5.90 5.82 13.12
CA LEU A 112 6.66 6.17 11.93
C LEU A 112 6.32 7.61 11.52
N THR A 113 7.33 8.46 11.42
CA THR A 113 7.17 9.84 10.97
C THR A 113 8.03 10.07 9.74
N ILE A 114 7.43 10.61 8.69
CA ILE A 114 8.13 11.06 7.50
C ILE A 114 7.84 12.54 7.31
N SER A 115 8.87 13.35 7.18
CA SER A 115 8.70 14.80 7.13
C SER A 115 9.61 15.47 6.10
N THR A 116 9.10 16.54 5.55
CA THR A 116 9.85 17.55 4.80
C THR A 116 9.71 18.89 5.52
N SER A 117 10.25 19.96 4.94
CA SER A 117 10.07 21.32 5.46
C SER A 117 8.60 21.78 5.44
N GLN A 118 7.77 21.18 4.58
CA GLN A 118 6.39 21.62 4.31
C GLN A 118 5.33 20.67 4.83
N ARG A 119 5.66 19.38 5.02
CA ARG A 119 4.67 18.35 5.36
C ARG A 119 5.22 17.32 6.34
N ILE A 120 4.35 16.88 7.24
CA ILE A 120 4.62 15.77 8.16
C ILE A 120 3.53 14.71 7.94
N LEU A 121 3.95 13.48 7.68
CA LEU A 121 3.13 12.28 7.70
C LEU A 121 3.50 11.51 8.96
N LYS A 122 2.50 11.18 9.78
CA LYS A 122 2.69 10.47 11.05
C LYS A 122 1.75 9.29 11.09
N TYR A 123 2.33 8.10 11.28
CA TYR A 123 1.61 6.84 11.40
C TYR A 123 1.84 6.26 12.78
N THR A 124 0.74 5.95 13.45
CA THR A 124 0.74 5.47 14.84
C THR A 124 0.36 4.02 14.94
N ASN A 125 0.61 3.42 16.11
CA ASN A 125 0.31 2.02 16.38
C ASN A 125 0.91 1.04 15.35
N VAL A 126 2.10 1.38 14.84
CA VAL A 126 2.87 0.57 13.89
C VAL A 126 3.54 -0.57 14.64
N LEU A 127 3.41 -1.79 14.14
CA LEU A 127 4.08 -2.96 14.70
C LEU A 127 5.22 -3.42 13.79
N ALA A 128 6.22 -4.10 14.34
CA ALA A 128 7.21 -4.86 13.59
C ALA A 128 6.95 -6.35 13.82
N GLY A 129 6.80 -7.11 12.73
CA GLY A 129 6.42 -8.53 12.81
C GLY A 129 6.57 -9.24 11.48
N GLU A 130 5.81 -10.31 11.30
CA GLU A 130 5.70 -11.00 10.02
C GLU A 130 4.65 -10.31 9.14
N VAL A 131 4.96 -10.10 7.86
CA VAL A 131 4.01 -9.56 6.89
C VAL A 131 3.83 -10.55 5.75
N TRP A 132 2.59 -10.93 5.48
CA TRP A 132 2.25 -11.92 4.48
C TRP A 132 1.21 -11.40 3.50
N LEU A 133 1.47 -11.60 2.20
CA LEU A 133 0.50 -11.40 1.14
C LEU A 133 -0.27 -12.73 0.93
N CYS A 134 -1.55 -12.69 1.23
CA CYS A 134 -2.49 -13.79 1.06
C CYS A 134 -3.29 -13.55 -0.21
N SER A 135 -2.93 -14.18 -1.32
CA SER A 135 -3.58 -13.97 -2.62
C SER A 135 -4.20 -15.25 -3.15
N GLY A 136 -5.26 -15.11 -3.89
CA GLY A 136 -5.97 -16.24 -4.50
C GLY A 136 -7.27 -15.81 -5.18
N GLN A 137 -8.21 -16.73 -5.24
CA GLN A 137 -9.53 -16.56 -5.82
C GLN A 137 -10.61 -16.87 -4.77
N SER A 138 -11.71 -17.51 -5.20
CA SER A 138 -12.92 -17.81 -4.39
C SER A 138 -12.62 -18.38 -2.99
N ASN A 139 -11.65 -19.28 -2.86
CA ASN A 139 -11.29 -19.84 -1.55
C ASN A 139 -10.60 -18.81 -0.65
N MET A 140 -9.79 -17.92 -1.22
CA MET A 140 -9.15 -16.85 -0.45
C MET A 140 -10.16 -15.74 -0.11
N GLU A 141 -11.14 -15.48 -0.95
CA GLU A 141 -12.25 -14.54 -0.68
C GLU A 141 -13.23 -15.06 0.37
N PHE A 142 -13.28 -16.39 0.60
CA PHE A 142 -14.22 -17.03 1.53
C PHE A 142 -14.04 -16.54 2.95
N MET A 143 -15.05 -15.87 3.48
CA MET A 143 -14.97 -15.16 4.76
C MET A 143 -15.07 -16.10 5.97
N LEU A 144 -14.42 -15.75 7.07
CA LEU A 144 -14.47 -16.53 8.32
C LEU A 144 -15.91 -16.79 8.80
N ARG A 145 -16.82 -15.82 8.66
CA ARG A 145 -18.25 -16.00 9.02
C ARG A 145 -18.97 -17.08 8.20
N GLN A 146 -18.45 -17.46 7.05
CA GLN A 146 -18.99 -18.50 6.17
C GLN A 146 -18.38 -19.87 6.47
N ALA A 147 -17.25 -19.91 7.20
CA ALA A 147 -16.61 -21.15 7.58
C ALA A 147 -17.44 -21.92 8.62
N THR A 148 -17.39 -23.24 8.58
CA THR A 148 -18.13 -24.13 9.49
C THR A 148 -17.82 -23.84 10.97
N THR A 149 -16.57 -23.51 11.24
CA THR A 149 -16.07 -23.17 12.58
C THR A 149 -16.27 -21.70 12.94
N GLY A 150 -16.64 -20.84 11.99
CA GLY A 150 -16.71 -19.39 12.17
C GLY A 150 -17.56 -18.94 13.37
N LYS A 151 -18.72 -19.57 13.59
CA LYS A 151 -19.59 -19.24 14.75
C LYS A 151 -18.87 -19.43 16.09
N LYS A 152 -17.98 -20.43 16.19
CA LYS A 152 -17.20 -20.73 17.41
C LYS A 152 -15.99 -19.82 17.53
N ASP A 153 -15.30 -19.55 16.43
CA ASP A 153 -13.97 -18.95 16.44
C ASP A 153 -14.02 -17.42 16.44
N ILE A 154 -15.02 -16.83 15.77
CA ILE A 154 -15.18 -15.35 15.69
C ILE A 154 -15.24 -14.69 17.09
N PRO A 155 -16.00 -15.15 18.08
CA PRO A 155 -16.05 -14.50 19.39
C PRO A 155 -14.69 -14.43 20.09
N GLN A 156 -13.75 -15.31 19.72
CA GLN A 156 -12.43 -15.43 20.33
C GLN A 156 -11.33 -14.81 19.45
N ALA A 157 -11.69 -14.18 18.32
CA ALA A 157 -10.75 -13.70 17.31
C ALA A 157 -10.01 -12.39 17.68
N ALA A 158 -10.23 -11.83 18.87
CA ALA A 158 -9.57 -10.59 19.27
C ALA A 158 -8.06 -10.82 19.50
N ASP A 159 -7.23 -10.19 18.70
CA ASP A 159 -5.77 -10.14 18.85
C ASP A 159 -5.23 -8.79 18.34
N GLU A 160 -4.75 -7.96 19.27
CA GLU A 160 -4.19 -6.65 18.94
C GLU A 160 -2.87 -6.71 18.15
N GLN A 161 -2.22 -7.86 18.12
CA GLN A 161 -0.99 -8.06 17.37
C GLN A 161 -1.20 -8.77 16.03
N LEU A 162 -2.44 -9.13 15.68
CA LEU A 162 -2.85 -9.57 14.35
C LEU A 162 -3.51 -8.40 13.62
N ARG A 163 -2.98 -8.04 12.47
CA ARG A 163 -3.46 -6.91 11.68
C ARG A 163 -3.91 -7.37 10.31
N LEU A 164 -5.02 -6.84 9.85
CA LEU A 164 -5.71 -7.27 8.65
C LEU A 164 -5.80 -6.10 7.67
N TYR A 165 -5.30 -6.28 6.45
CA TYR A 165 -5.44 -5.36 5.33
C TYR A 165 -6.20 -6.06 4.22
N ASP A 166 -7.46 -5.71 3.99
CA ASP A 166 -8.38 -6.44 3.15
C ASP A 166 -8.63 -5.68 1.83
N MET A 167 -7.95 -6.10 0.76
CA MET A 167 -8.07 -5.51 -0.57
C MET A 167 -9.29 -6.08 -1.30
N LYS A 168 -10.47 -5.55 -0.99
CA LYS A 168 -11.71 -6.00 -1.63
C LYS A 168 -11.89 -5.40 -3.00
N ALA A 169 -12.22 -6.24 -3.96
CA ALA A 169 -12.61 -5.81 -5.28
C ALA A 169 -13.78 -4.80 -5.21
N ARG A 170 -13.69 -3.73 -5.99
CA ARG A 170 -14.75 -2.74 -6.13
C ARG A 170 -15.89 -3.27 -6.99
N TRP A 171 -15.55 -4.08 -7.98
CA TRP A 171 -16.44 -4.63 -8.99
C TRP A 171 -16.51 -6.15 -8.90
N ARG A 172 -17.64 -6.72 -9.33
CA ARG A 172 -17.75 -8.18 -9.41
C ARG A 172 -16.85 -8.70 -10.52
N THR A 173 -16.04 -9.70 -10.21
CA THR A 173 -15.08 -10.30 -11.14
C THR A 173 -15.67 -11.41 -11.99
N ASP A 174 -16.89 -11.86 -11.69
CA ASP A 174 -17.66 -12.90 -12.38
C ASP A 174 -18.65 -12.36 -13.43
N ALA A 175 -18.66 -11.05 -13.69
CA ALA A 175 -19.52 -10.44 -14.68
C ALA A 175 -19.05 -10.82 -16.10
N VAL A 176 -20.00 -11.25 -16.95
CA VAL A 176 -19.76 -11.57 -18.36
C VAL A 176 -19.65 -10.29 -19.19
N GLN A 177 -20.40 -9.25 -18.80
CA GLN A 177 -20.34 -7.92 -19.39
C GLN A 177 -20.33 -6.87 -18.30
N TRP A 178 -19.59 -5.80 -18.57
CA TRP A 178 -19.45 -4.67 -17.65
C TRP A 178 -19.93 -3.38 -18.34
N ASP A 179 -20.59 -2.55 -17.57
CA ASP A 179 -21.01 -1.24 -18.06
C ASP A 179 -19.78 -0.37 -18.41
N ALA A 180 -19.97 0.57 -19.33
CA ALA A 180 -18.89 1.46 -19.78
C ALA A 180 -18.22 2.23 -18.63
N SER A 181 -18.97 2.62 -17.60
CA SER A 181 -18.45 3.30 -16.42
C SER A 181 -17.56 2.40 -15.55
N VAL A 182 -17.85 1.10 -15.51
CA VAL A 182 -17.02 0.10 -14.82
C VAL A 182 -15.74 -0.14 -15.60
N LEU A 183 -15.84 -0.29 -16.93
CA LEU A 183 -14.67 -0.43 -17.81
C LEU A 183 -13.75 0.80 -17.72
N ASP A 184 -14.33 1.99 -17.69
CA ASP A 184 -13.58 3.23 -17.49
C ASP A 184 -12.81 3.23 -16.15
N SER A 185 -13.48 2.86 -15.06
CA SER A 185 -12.86 2.75 -13.74
C SER A 185 -11.74 1.71 -13.70
N LEU A 186 -11.91 0.58 -14.37
CA LEU A 186 -10.89 -0.47 -14.45
C LEU A 186 -9.68 -0.01 -15.29
N ASN A 187 -9.93 0.69 -16.40
CA ASN A 187 -8.86 1.31 -17.20
C ASN A 187 -8.04 2.29 -16.36
N HIS A 188 -8.68 2.97 -15.40
CA HIS A 188 -8.01 3.86 -14.45
C HIS A 188 -7.47 3.14 -13.20
N LEU A 189 -7.29 1.81 -13.24
CA LEU A 189 -6.73 0.97 -12.18
C LEU A 189 -7.51 1.01 -10.86
N GLN A 190 -8.78 1.36 -10.89
CA GLN A 190 -9.63 1.45 -9.70
C GLN A 190 -10.23 0.09 -9.34
N TYR A 191 -9.38 -0.91 -9.17
CA TYR A 191 -9.79 -2.29 -8.93
C TYR A 191 -10.34 -2.52 -7.53
N TYR A 192 -9.80 -1.83 -6.53
CA TYR A 192 -10.09 -2.09 -5.12
C TYR A 192 -10.83 -0.94 -4.47
N LYS A 193 -11.61 -1.27 -3.45
CA LYS A 193 -12.20 -0.30 -2.52
C LYS A 193 -11.08 0.29 -1.65
N ASP A 194 -11.34 1.49 -1.15
CA ASP A 194 -10.48 2.05 -0.10
C ASP A 194 -10.49 1.11 1.10
N THR A 195 -9.33 0.84 1.64
CA THR A 195 -9.14 -0.05 2.77
C THR A 195 -8.09 0.50 3.74
N GLU A 196 -8.05 -0.06 4.93
CA GLU A 196 -7.13 0.32 5.99
C GLU A 196 -6.62 -0.90 6.75
N TRP A 197 -5.51 -0.73 7.45
CA TRP A 197 -5.04 -1.73 8.40
C TRP A 197 -5.95 -1.78 9.62
N ALA A 198 -6.69 -2.86 9.77
CA ALA A 198 -7.58 -3.09 10.88
C ALA A 198 -6.93 -3.97 11.95
N ILE A 199 -7.14 -3.64 13.21
CA ILE A 199 -6.85 -4.54 14.34
C ILE A 199 -7.78 -5.75 14.22
N CYS A 200 -7.29 -6.95 14.50
CA CYS A 200 -8.11 -8.15 14.50
C CYS A 200 -9.08 -8.12 15.70
N THR A 201 -10.31 -7.74 15.40
CA THR A 201 -11.46 -7.85 16.31
C THR A 201 -12.41 -8.92 15.79
N PRO A 202 -13.33 -9.44 16.59
CA PRO A 202 -14.37 -10.36 16.11
C PRO A 202 -15.10 -9.84 14.86
N ALA A 203 -15.42 -8.56 14.82
CA ALA A 203 -16.12 -7.93 13.70
C ALA A 203 -15.27 -7.88 12.41
N ASN A 204 -13.99 -7.57 12.53
CA ASN A 204 -13.06 -7.51 11.40
C ASN A 204 -12.71 -8.93 10.91
N ALA A 205 -12.39 -9.86 11.81
CA ALA A 205 -12.11 -11.24 11.50
C ALA A 205 -13.28 -11.92 10.77
N ALA A 206 -14.52 -11.67 11.20
CA ALA A 206 -15.72 -12.26 10.59
C ALA A 206 -15.84 -11.97 9.09
N ARG A 207 -15.33 -10.84 8.63
CA ARG A 207 -15.40 -10.39 7.22
C ARG A 207 -14.12 -10.66 6.43
N PHE A 208 -13.06 -11.08 7.10
CA PHE A 208 -11.77 -11.37 6.50
C PHE A 208 -11.72 -12.80 5.96
N SER A 209 -10.75 -13.09 5.07
CA SER A 209 -10.49 -14.42 4.56
C SER A 209 -10.31 -15.45 5.66
N ALA A 210 -11.07 -16.54 5.63
CA ALA A 210 -10.96 -17.62 6.60
C ALA A 210 -9.56 -18.26 6.56
N ILE A 211 -9.05 -18.54 5.35
CA ILE A 211 -7.74 -19.18 5.17
C ILE A 211 -6.64 -18.25 5.69
N ALA A 212 -6.66 -16.99 5.30
CA ALA A 212 -5.68 -16.03 5.77
C ALA A 212 -5.75 -15.82 7.28
N TYR A 213 -6.95 -15.75 7.87
CA TYR A 213 -7.13 -15.62 9.31
C TYR A 213 -6.51 -16.79 10.08
N TYR A 214 -6.85 -18.05 9.72
CA TYR A 214 -6.31 -19.22 10.42
C TYR A 214 -4.79 -19.34 10.24
N PHE A 215 -4.28 -19.02 9.05
CA PHE A 215 -2.84 -18.96 8.82
C PHE A 215 -2.17 -17.94 9.74
N GLY A 216 -2.72 -16.72 9.80
CA GLY A 216 -2.18 -15.67 10.67
C GLY A 216 -2.26 -16.03 12.15
N GLN A 217 -3.35 -16.65 12.60
CA GLN A 217 -3.50 -17.13 13.96
C GLN A 217 -2.45 -18.21 14.31
N MET A 218 -2.23 -19.19 13.42
CA MET A 218 -1.18 -20.20 13.60
C MET A 218 0.21 -19.58 13.70
N LEU A 219 0.53 -18.56 12.88
CA LEU A 219 1.80 -17.83 12.97
C LEU A 219 1.92 -17.09 14.30
N ARG A 220 0.86 -16.42 14.75
CA ARG A 220 0.83 -15.74 16.04
C ARG A 220 1.10 -16.72 17.19
N ASP A 221 0.42 -17.88 17.16
CA ASP A 221 0.58 -18.91 18.18
C ASP A 221 1.96 -19.53 18.20
N SER A 222 2.56 -19.74 17.04
CA SER A 222 3.87 -20.38 16.90
C SER A 222 5.03 -19.43 17.18
N LEU A 223 4.99 -18.22 16.62
CA LEU A 223 6.12 -17.29 16.63
C LEU A 223 6.05 -16.28 17.79
N LYS A 224 4.85 -16.04 18.33
CA LYS A 224 4.59 -15.04 19.39
C LYS A 224 5.04 -13.62 19.05
N VAL A 225 4.99 -13.26 17.76
CA VAL A 225 5.33 -11.94 17.22
C VAL A 225 4.13 -11.32 16.52
N PRO A 226 4.08 -9.99 16.31
CA PRO A 226 3.04 -9.37 15.50
C PRO A 226 2.96 -9.97 14.11
N VAL A 227 1.76 -10.05 13.54
CA VAL A 227 1.51 -10.56 12.18
C VAL A 227 0.59 -9.59 11.43
N GLY A 228 1.00 -9.21 10.25
CA GLY A 228 0.20 -8.45 9.29
C GLY A 228 -0.18 -9.31 8.09
N LEU A 229 -1.46 -9.37 7.78
CA LEU A 229 -2.01 -10.10 6.65
C LEU A 229 -2.58 -9.12 5.62
N ILE A 230 -2.05 -9.15 4.41
CA ILE A 230 -2.58 -8.41 3.26
C ILE A 230 -3.35 -9.42 2.42
N CYS A 231 -4.67 -9.34 2.42
CA CYS A 231 -5.52 -10.22 1.61
C CYS A 231 -5.84 -9.54 0.28
N ASN A 232 -5.55 -10.23 -0.82
CA ASN A 232 -5.85 -9.83 -2.19
C ASN A 232 -6.52 -11.01 -2.91
N ALA A 233 -7.86 -10.97 -2.97
CA ALA A 233 -8.68 -12.02 -3.58
C ALA A 233 -9.88 -11.44 -4.33
#